data_4666850f296b1b14d43c4068dfc5e8a9
#
_entry.id   4666850f296b1b14d43c4068dfc5e8a9
#
_cell.length_a   1.000
_cell.length_b   1.000
_cell.length_c   1.000
_cell.angle_alpha   90.00
_cell.angle_beta   90.00
_cell.angle_gamma   90.00
#
_symmetry.space_group_name_H-M   'P 1'
#
loop_
_entity.id
_entity.type
_entity.pdbx_description
1 polymer ?
#
loop_
_entity_poly.entity_id
_entity_poly.type
_entity_poly.pdbx_seq_one_letter_code
_entity_poly.pdbx_strand_id
1 'polypeptide(L)'
;MSTYAEVTSILQNWNEDDSTEFSASIPDIIARAEDRVFRTVPGLLDHRTLETGNVVSGNSLFTTTATDIRLIRYLYLTISAVKTFLEERKDEYIEDYWTSTTTGTPKYYALHTATTSGTTFLLAPIPNTTFAYTLKYTRIPTRLSSSNTSTYVSVNHPDILIKASLYEASVFLNREAQARTELRGDYEAEVRKLVAEVQSNYEELQ
;
A
#
# COMPACT_ATOMS: atom_id res chain seq x y z
N MET A 1 5.85 7.73 -19.55
CA MET A 1 5.91 6.35 -19.03
C MET A 1 7.38 6.00 -18.87
N SER A 2 7.80 5.65 -17.69
CA SER A 2 9.21 5.27 -17.46
C SER A 2 9.27 3.85 -16.90
N THR A 3 10.07 3.02 -17.53
CA THR A 3 10.36 1.66 -17.06
C THR A 3 11.50 1.67 -16.04
N TYR A 4 11.64 0.58 -15.30
CA TYR A 4 12.78 0.38 -14.37
C TYR A 4 14.14 0.61 -15.07
N ALA A 5 14.31 0.08 -16.28
CA ALA A 5 15.55 0.23 -17.05
C ALA A 5 15.82 1.69 -17.44
N GLU A 6 14.78 2.43 -17.82
CA GLU A 6 14.90 3.86 -18.17
C GLU A 6 15.26 4.69 -16.94
N VAL A 7 14.60 4.46 -15.79
CA VAL A 7 14.95 5.16 -14.54
C VAL A 7 16.38 4.86 -14.12
N THR A 8 16.81 3.59 -14.24
CA THR A 8 18.20 3.18 -13.97
C THR A 8 19.19 3.94 -14.86
N SER A 9 18.94 3.97 -16.17
CA SER A 9 19.79 4.68 -17.13
C SER A 9 19.83 6.18 -16.86
N ILE A 10 18.71 6.80 -16.51
CA ILE A 10 18.65 8.21 -16.15
C ILE A 10 19.52 8.49 -14.92
N LEU A 11 19.44 7.64 -13.88
CA LEU A 11 20.23 7.78 -12.66
C LEU A 11 21.73 7.67 -12.93
N GLN A 12 22.17 6.70 -13.75
CA GLN A 12 23.55 6.51 -14.13
C GLN A 12 24.08 7.71 -14.94
N ASN A 13 23.35 8.10 -15.98
CA ASN A 13 23.71 9.21 -16.85
C ASN A 13 23.78 10.56 -16.11
N TRP A 14 22.81 10.81 -15.23
CA TRP A 14 22.74 12.07 -14.50
C TRP A 14 23.85 12.22 -13.45
N ASN A 15 24.23 11.11 -12.81
CA ASN A 15 25.31 11.09 -11.85
C ASN A 15 26.69 10.89 -12.48
N GLU A 16 26.77 10.62 -13.80
CA GLU A 16 27.99 10.27 -14.51
C GLU A 16 28.75 9.12 -13.79
N ASP A 17 28.00 8.17 -13.24
CA ASP A 17 28.51 7.07 -12.43
C ASP A 17 27.85 5.75 -12.85
N ASP A 18 28.65 4.90 -13.51
CA ASP A 18 28.31 3.54 -13.91
C ASP A 18 29.06 2.47 -13.11
N SER A 19 29.67 2.88 -11.98
CA SER A 19 30.40 1.97 -11.11
C SER A 19 29.52 0.81 -10.64
N THR A 20 30.14 -0.31 -10.38
CA THR A 20 29.44 -1.50 -9.87
C THR A 20 28.75 -1.22 -8.53
N GLU A 21 29.35 -0.38 -7.69
CA GLU A 21 28.82 -0.01 -6.38
C GLU A 21 27.56 0.83 -6.52
N PHE A 22 27.59 1.88 -7.35
CA PHE A 22 26.40 2.70 -7.60
C PHE A 22 25.29 1.90 -8.27
N SER A 23 25.63 1.12 -9.30
CA SER A 23 24.68 0.27 -10.02
C SER A 23 23.98 -0.73 -9.11
N ALA A 24 24.71 -1.33 -8.14
CA ALA A 24 24.14 -2.23 -7.15
C ALA A 24 23.18 -1.54 -6.16
N SER A 25 23.34 -0.23 -5.95
CA SER A 25 22.51 0.57 -5.03
C SER A 25 21.24 1.14 -5.67
N ILE A 26 21.16 1.18 -7.00
CA ILE A 26 20.03 1.77 -7.73
C ILE A 26 18.68 1.15 -7.34
N PRO A 27 18.53 -0.20 -7.17
CA PRO A 27 17.26 -0.78 -6.73
C PRO A 27 16.76 -0.20 -5.41
N ASP A 28 17.65 -0.02 -4.43
CA ASP A 28 17.31 0.54 -3.12
C ASP A 28 17.00 2.04 -3.22
N ILE A 29 17.70 2.78 -4.06
CA ILE A 29 17.45 4.19 -4.33
C ILE A 29 16.04 4.38 -4.90
N ILE A 30 15.68 3.60 -5.92
CA ILE A 30 14.34 3.64 -6.55
C ILE A 30 13.27 3.25 -5.54
N ALA A 31 13.49 2.21 -4.74
CA ALA A 31 12.53 1.77 -3.72
C ALA A 31 12.28 2.86 -2.67
N ARG A 32 13.32 3.55 -2.19
CA ARG A 32 13.20 4.69 -1.26
C ARG A 32 12.50 5.88 -1.90
N ALA A 33 12.76 6.15 -3.17
CA ALA A 33 12.09 7.20 -3.93
C ALA A 33 10.58 6.94 -4.04
N GLU A 34 10.16 5.72 -4.40
CA GLU A 34 8.75 5.34 -4.42
C GLU A 34 8.11 5.45 -3.04
N ASP A 35 8.76 4.94 -1.99
CA ASP A 35 8.26 5.06 -0.61
C ASP A 35 8.07 6.54 -0.21
N ARG A 36 8.98 7.42 -0.62
CA ARG A 36 8.86 8.86 -0.39
C ARG A 36 7.65 9.44 -1.10
N VAL A 37 7.46 9.15 -2.39
CA VAL A 37 6.30 9.59 -3.17
C VAL A 37 5.01 9.12 -2.51
N PHE A 38 4.92 7.84 -2.16
CA PHE A 38 3.73 7.26 -1.54
C PHE A 38 3.39 7.84 -0.17
N ARG A 39 4.38 8.27 0.61
CA ARG A 39 4.15 8.93 1.90
C ARG A 39 3.71 10.35 1.75
N THR A 40 4.22 11.05 0.73
CA THR A 40 3.99 12.49 0.54
C THR A 40 2.66 12.77 -0.15
N VAL A 41 2.20 11.86 -1.03
CA VAL A 41 0.95 12.02 -1.79
C VAL A 41 -0.05 10.91 -1.47
N PRO A 42 -0.84 11.04 -0.39
CA PRO A 42 -1.75 9.97 0.06
C PRO A 42 -2.83 9.58 -0.95
N GLY A 43 -3.24 10.51 -1.81
CA GLY A 43 -4.29 10.28 -2.81
C GLY A 43 -3.87 9.39 -3.99
N LEU A 44 -2.57 9.31 -4.28
CA LEU A 44 -2.00 8.39 -5.29
C LEU A 44 -2.24 6.91 -4.97
N LEU A 45 -2.60 6.61 -3.75
CA LEU A 45 -2.72 5.25 -3.23
C LEU A 45 -4.12 4.69 -3.35
N ASP A 46 -4.88 5.08 -4.35
CA ASP A 46 -6.17 4.44 -4.61
C ASP A 46 -6.01 3.02 -5.20
N HIS A 47 -5.04 2.28 -4.66
CA HIS A 47 -4.87 0.85 -4.89
C HIS A 47 -5.87 0.05 -4.05
N ARG A 48 -7.16 0.40 -4.18
CA ARG A 48 -8.24 -0.36 -3.57
C ARG A 48 -8.35 -1.69 -4.28
N THR A 49 -8.21 -2.75 -3.53
CA THR A 49 -8.37 -4.11 -4.02
C THR A 49 -9.34 -4.89 -3.17
N LEU A 50 -9.76 -6.02 -3.68
CA LEU A 50 -10.69 -6.94 -3.01
C LEU A 50 -9.99 -8.28 -2.83
N GLU A 51 -10.16 -8.86 -1.63
CA GLU A 51 -9.90 -10.26 -1.38
C GLU A 51 -11.21 -10.95 -1.03
N THR A 52 -11.39 -12.15 -1.54
CA THR A 52 -12.55 -12.99 -1.25
C THR A 52 -12.11 -14.34 -0.73
N GLY A 53 -12.88 -14.90 0.18
CA GLY A 53 -12.61 -16.21 0.75
C GLY A 53 -13.78 -16.67 1.59
N ASN A 54 -13.55 -17.66 2.46
CA ASN A 54 -14.55 -18.18 3.35
C ASN A 54 -14.11 -18.13 4.80
N VAL A 55 -14.99 -17.70 5.69
CA VAL A 55 -14.86 -17.89 7.12
C VAL A 55 -15.52 -19.22 7.48
N VAL A 56 -14.82 -20.05 8.25
CA VAL A 56 -15.24 -21.42 8.53
C VAL A 56 -16.13 -21.47 9.77
N SER A 57 -17.18 -22.26 9.73
CA SER A 57 -18.06 -22.52 10.88
C SER A 57 -17.27 -22.98 12.10
N GLY A 58 -17.60 -22.44 13.27
CA GLY A 58 -16.96 -22.77 14.54
C GLY A 58 -15.58 -22.15 14.77
N ASN A 59 -15.06 -21.38 13.81
CA ASN A 59 -13.78 -20.71 13.96
C ASN A 59 -13.98 -19.17 14.04
N SER A 60 -13.59 -18.58 15.17
CA SER A 60 -13.63 -17.14 15.38
C SER A 60 -12.51 -16.40 14.61
N LEU A 61 -11.43 -17.09 14.27
CA LEU A 61 -10.29 -16.52 13.58
C LEU A 61 -10.29 -16.91 12.10
N PHE A 62 -10.00 -15.94 11.23
CA PHE A 62 -9.66 -16.24 9.85
C PHE A 62 -8.46 -15.39 9.40
N THR A 63 -7.63 -15.96 8.55
CA THR A 63 -6.43 -15.31 8.04
C THR A 63 -6.59 -15.06 6.54
N THR A 64 -6.34 -13.82 6.13
CA THR A 64 -6.29 -13.44 4.72
C THR A 64 -5.00 -13.92 4.08
N THR A 65 -5.00 -14.09 2.76
CA THR A 65 -3.79 -14.37 1.99
C THR A 65 -3.04 -13.09 1.60
N ALA A 66 -3.71 -11.94 1.69
CA ALA A 66 -3.10 -10.65 1.38
C ALA A 66 -2.06 -10.28 2.44
N THR A 67 -0.83 -10.06 1.98
CA THR A 67 0.33 -9.65 2.81
C THR A 67 0.65 -8.17 2.68
N ASP A 68 -0.05 -7.47 1.79
CA ASP A 68 0.18 -6.08 1.39
C ASP A 68 -0.92 -5.12 1.89
N ILE A 69 -1.67 -5.51 2.92
CA ILE A 69 -2.74 -4.68 3.49
C ILE A 69 -2.13 -3.46 4.18
N ARG A 70 -2.48 -2.26 3.69
CA ARG A 70 -2.12 -1.00 4.33
C ARG A 70 -3.24 -0.43 5.19
N LEU A 71 -4.46 -0.47 4.66
CA LEU A 71 -5.65 0.08 5.33
C LEU A 71 -6.87 -0.73 4.95
N ILE A 72 -7.57 -1.24 5.93
CA ILE A 72 -8.84 -1.93 5.75
C ILE A 72 -9.92 -0.87 5.51
N ARG A 73 -10.73 -1.06 4.47
CA ARG A 73 -11.86 -0.16 4.13
C ARG A 73 -13.16 -0.69 4.68
N TYR A 74 -13.43 -1.95 4.44
CA TYR A 74 -14.57 -2.67 4.99
C TYR A 74 -14.44 -4.18 4.79
N LEU A 75 -15.12 -4.90 5.64
CA LEU A 75 -15.30 -6.33 5.55
C LEU A 75 -16.81 -6.63 5.55
N TYR A 76 -17.28 -7.46 4.63
CA TYR A 76 -18.64 -7.96 4.66
C TYR A 76 -18.69 -9.46 4.42
N LEU A 77 -19.76 -10.07 4.92
CA LEU A 77 -20.14 -11.44 4.63
C LEU A 77 -21.28 -11.45 3.61
N THR A 78 -21.31 -12.47 2.77
CA THR A 78 -22.45 -12.73 1.88
C THR A 78 -23.32 -13.79 2.50
N ILE A 79 -24.55 -13.40 2.91
CA ILE A 79 -25.52 -14.25 3.59
C ILE A 79 -26.78 -14.29 2.73
N SER A 80 -27.15 -15.46 2.21
CA SER A 80 -28.31 -15.61 1.31
C SER A 80 -28.33 -14.57 0.16
N ALA A 81 -27.16 -14.36 -0.47
CA ALA A 81 -26.91 -13.38 -1.52
C ALA A 81 -27.01 -11.90 -1.08
N VAL A 82 -27.15 -11.61 0.21
CA VAL A 82 -27.18 -10.25 0.77
C VAL A 82 -25.83 -9.92 1.39
N LYS A 83 -25.32 -8.71 1.11
CA LYS A 83 -24.09 -8.19 1.73
C LYS A 83 -24.38 -7.70 3.13
N THR A 84 -23.73 -8.30 4.12
CA THR A 84 -23.83 -7.92 5.53
C THR A 84 -22.47 -7.37 5.95
N PHE A 85 -22.37 -6.05 6.11
CA PHE A 85 -21.14 -5.39 6.55
C PHE A 85 -20.88 -5.67 8.02
N LEU A 86 -19.63 -5.99 8.35
CA LEU A 86 -19.18 -6.17 9.71
C LEU A 86 -18.65 -4.83 10.25
N GLU A 87 -18.87 -4.59 11.52
CA GLU A 87 -18.41 -3.41 12.22
C GLU A 87 -17.04 -3.68 12.87
N GLU A 88 -16.07 -2.79 12.64
CA GLU A 88 -14.76 -2.90 13.26
C GLU A 88 -14.85 -2.57 14.75
N ARG A 89 -14.27 -3.41 15.57
CA ARG A 89 -14.12 -3.23 17.02
C ARG A 89 -12.69 -3.53 17.44
N LYS A 90 -12.32 -3.12 18.63
CA LYS A 90 -11.04 -3.51 19.22
C LYS A 90 -11.07 -4.97 19.64
N ASP A 91 -9.93 -5.63 19.61
CA ASP A 91 -9.77 -7.03 19.97
C ASP A 91 -10.26 -7.29 21.40
N GLU A 92 -9.84 -6.45 22.35
CA GLU A 92 -10.24 -6.54 23.75
C GLU A 92 -11.77 -6.45 23.93
N TYR A 93 -12.45 -5.61 23.14
CA TYR A 93 -13.89 -5.50 23.19
C TYR A 93 -14.58 -6.81 22.79
N ILE A 94 -14.06 -7.49 21.78
CA ILE A 94 -14.62 -8.77 21.32
C ILE A 94 -14.37 -9.84 22.37
N GLU A 95 -13.18 -9.91 22.95
CA GLU A 95 -12.83 -10.89 23.98
C GLU A 95 -13.64 -10.71 25.28
N ASP A 96 -13.91 -9.46 25.68
CA ASP A 96 -14.69 -9.15 26.89
C ASP A 96 -16.19 -9.46 26.75
N TYR A 97 -16.78 -9.15 25.56
CA TYR A 97 -18.23 -9.25 25.39
C TYR A 97 -18.70 -10.56 24.75
N TRP A 98 -17.82 -11.22 24.01
CA TRP A 98 -18.19 -12.44 23.28
C TRP A 98 -17.41 -13.63 23.78
N THR A 99 -18.09 -14.48 24.55
CA THR A 99 -17.46 -15.70 25.06
C THR A 99 -17.08 -16.63 23.89
N SER A 100 -16.05 -17.46 24.13
CA SER A 100 -15.53 -18.44 23.15
C SER A 100 -16.55 -19.52 22.72
N THR A 101 -17.76 -19.48 23.26
CA THR A 101 -18.84 -20.46 22.96
C THR A 101 -20.03 -19.84 22.23
N THR A 102 -20.10 -18.51 22.13
CA THR A 102 -21.25 -17.83 21.48
C THR A 102 -21.14 -17.92 19.98
N THR A 103 -21.96 -18.76 19.36
CA THR A 103 -22.04 -18.92 17.90
C THR A 103 -23.21 -18.16 17.31
N GLY A 104 -23.05 -17.68 16.08
CA GLY A 104 -24.09 -16.96 15.35
C GLY A 104 -23.58 -16.40 14.03
N THR A 105 -24.36 -15.51 13.45
CA THR A 105 -23.92 -14.73 12.29
C THR A 105 -22.99 -13.60 12.78
N PRO A 106 -21.73 -13.54 12.33
CA PRO A 106 -20.81 -12.49 12.72
C PRO A 106 -21.34 -11.10 12.41
N LYS A 107 -21.17 -10.17 13.36
CA LYS A 107 -21.53 -8.75 13.24
C LYS A 107 -20.34 -7.82 13.38
N TYR A 108 -19.31 -8.29 14.11
CA TYR A 108 -18.12 -7.52 14.43
C TYR A 108 -16.88 -8.25 13.96
N TYR A 109 -15.86 -7.48 13.68
CA TYR A 109 -14.51 -7.99 13.46
C TYR A 109 -13.49 -7.11 14.17
N ALA A 110 -12.37 -7.70 14.55
CA ALA A 110 -11.19 -7.00 15.00
C ALA A 110 -9.95 -7.46 14.25
N LEU A 111 -8.99 -6.57 14.13
CA LEU A 111 -7.65 -6.91 13.68
C LEU A 111 -6.93 -7.62 14.84
N HIS A 112 -6.65 -8.91 14.69
CA HIS A 112 -6.01 -9.70 15.74
C HIS A 112 -4.49 -9.74 15.59
N THR A 113 -4.00 -10.15 14.42
CA THR A 113 -2.55 -10.20 14.14
C THR A 113 -2.27 -9.85 12.69
N ALA A 114 -1.19 -9.10 12.46
CA ALA A 114 -0.67 -8.86 11.12
C ALA A 114 0.74 -9.46 11.03
N THR A 115 0.96 -10.35 10.07
CA THR A 115 2.24 -11.01 9.83
C THR A 115 2.66 -10.86 8.37
N THR A 116 3.87 -11.27 8.06
CA THR A 116 4.35 -11.35 6.67
C THR A 116 3.63 -12.40 5.83
N SER A 117 2.85 -13.29 6.47
CA SER A 117 2.11 -14.38 5.81
C SER A 117 0.62 -14.09 5.65
N GLY A 118 0.15 -12.94 6.15
CA GLY A 118 -1.24 -12.51 6.07
C GLY A 118 -1.71 -11.79 7.33
N THR A 119 -2.92 -11.31 7.28
CA THR A 119 -3.59 -10.62 8.38
C THR A 119 -4.69 -11.51 8.94
N THR A 120 -4.66 -11.74 10.26
CA THR A 120 -5.66 -12.52 10.96
C THR A 120 -6.68 -11.61 11.63
N PHE A 121 -7.94 -11.92 11.44
CA PHE A 121 -9.10 -11.22 11.99
C PHE A 121 -9.81 -12.09 12.99
N LEU A 122 -10.30 -11.47 14.08
CA LEU A 122 -11.20 -12.06 15.05
C LEU A 122 -12.63 -11.65 14.71
N LEU A 123 -13.54 -12.61 14.69
CA LEU A 123 -14.97 -12.42 14.39
C LEU A 123 -15.83 -12.65 15.63
N ALA A 124 -16.87 -11.85 15.76
CA ALA A 124 -17.88 -12.04 16.81
C ALA A 124 -19.31 -11.77 16.31
N PRO A 125 -20.27 -12.65 16.71
CA PRO A 125 -20.08 -13.98 17.32
C PRO A 125 -19.34 -14.94 16.39
N ILE A 126 -18.95 -16.10 16.93
CA ILE A 126 -18.30 -17.17 16.17
C ILE A 126 -19.23 -17.61 15.03
N PRO A 127 -18.77 -17.74 13.78
CA PRO A 127 -19.60 -18.20 12.68
C PRO A 127 -20.28 -19.54 12.96
N ASN A 128 -21.62 -19.56 12.91
CA ASN A 128 -22.40 -20.79 13.07
C ASN A 128 -22.48 -21.64 11.79
N THR A 129 -22.09 -21.07 10.66
CA THR A 129 -21.96 -21.75 9.38
C THR A 129 -20.80 -21.11 8.59
N THR A 130 -20.43 -21.71 7.49
CA THR A 130 -19.41 -21.12 6.59
C THR A 130 -20.02 -19.98 5.78
N PHE A 131 -19.42 -18.80 5.83
CA PHE A 131 -19.84 -17.62 5.07
C PHE A 131 -18.75 -17.20 4.11
N ALA A 132 -19.14 -16.80 2.90
CA ALA A 132 -18.23 -16.12 1.98
C ALA A 132 -17.98 -14.69 2.49
N TYR A 133 -16.70 -14.29 2.56
CA TYR A 133 -16.32 -12.92 2.91
C TYR A 133 -15.76 -12.16 1.70
N THR A 134 -15.87 -10.86 1.78
CA THR A 134 -15.14 -9.93 0.91
C THR A 134 -14.52 -8.85 1.77
N LEU A 135 -13.20 -8.75 1.70
CA LEU A 135 -12.40 -7.71 2.34
C LEU A 135 -12.01 -6.69 1.28
N LYS A 136 -12.39 -5.42 1.47
CA LYS A 136 -11.87 -4.31 0.67
C LYS A 136 -10.79 -3.57 1.45
N TYR A 137 -9.65 -3.43 0.85
CA TYR A 137 -8.52 -2.76 1.48
C TYR A 137 -7.71 -1.94 0.47
N THR A 138 -6.92 -1.03 0.99
CA THR A 138 -5.89 -0.33 0.23
C THR A 138 -4.60 -1.12 0.41
N ARG A 139 -4.01 -1.57 -0.69
CA ARG A 139 -2.76 -2.33 -0.65
C ARG A 139 -1.53 -1.43 -0.64
N ILE A 140 -0.41 -1.97 -0.16
CA ILE A 140 0.92 -1.42 -0.39
C ILE A 140 1.27 -1.73 -1.85
N PRO A 141 1.60 -0.73 -2.69
CA PRO A 141 1.92 -0.98 -4.09
C PRO A 141 3.17 -1.84 -4.25
N THR A 142 3.15 -2.72 -5.25
CA THR A 142 4.36 -3.45 -5.65
C THR A 142 5.36 -2.44 -6.22
N ARG A 143 6.59 -2.47 -5.72
CA ARG A 143 7.64 -1.53 -6.10
C ARG A 143 8.16 -1.79 -7.51
N LEU A 144 8.67 -0.72 -8.12
CA LEU A 144 9.39 -0.78 -9.39
C LEU A 144 10.70 -1.58 -9.20
N SER A 145 10.90 -2.57 -10.05
CA SER A 145 12.08 -3.44 -9.99
C SER A 145 12.34 -4.10 -11.33
N SER A 146 13.43 -4.85 -11.46
CA SER A 146 13.72 -5.62 -12.67
C SER A 146 12.65 -6.68 -13.00
N SER A 147 11.92 -7.19 -12.00
CA SER A 147 10.81 -8.14 -12.18
C SER A 147 9.44 -7.46 -12.33
N ASN A 148 9.29 -6.24 -11.80
CA ASN A 148 8.10 -5.39 -11.94
C ASN A 148 8.50 -4.10 -12.63
N THR A 149 8.58 -4.15 -13.96
CA THR A 149 9.21 -3.12 -14.80
C THR A 149 8.42 -1.83 -14.93
N SER A 150 7.17 -1.78 -14.45
CA SER A 150 6.33 -0.59 -14.47
C SER A 150 5.39 -0.56 -13.26
N THR A 151 5.18 0.62 -12.69
CA THR A 151 4.24 0.87 -11.59
C THR A 151 3.29 2.00 -11.95
N TYR A 152 2.24 2.21 -11.16
CA TYR A 152 1.32 3.33 -11.39
C TYR A 152 2.06 4.67 -11.47
N VAL A 153 2.99 4.90 -10.55
CA VAL A 153 3.78 6.14 -10.51
C VAL A 153 4.70 6.26 -11.72
N SER A 154 5.38 5.17 -12.10
CA SER A 154 6.30 5.20 -13.24
C SER A 154 5.60 5.42 -14.58
N VAL A 155 4.33 5.03 -14.69
CA VAL A 155 3.54 5.17 -15.92
C VAL A 155 2.87 6.53 -16.00
N ASN A 156 2.20 6.96 -14.93
CA ASN A 156 1.36 8.15 -14.95
C ASN A 156 2.09 9.42 -14.46
N HIS A 157 3.06 9.27 -13.57
CA HIS A 157 3.80 10.39 -12.97
C HIS A 157 5.31 10.14 -12.97
N PRO A 158 5.94 9.91 -14.16
CA PRO A 158 7.35 9.54 -14.24
C PRO A 158 8.27 10.64 -13.68
N ASP A 159 7.94 11.90 -13.87
CA ASP A 159 8.78 13.02 -13.45
C ASP A 159 8.97 13.09 -11.95
N ILE A 160 7.92 12.83 -11.16
CA ILE A 160 8.05 12.82 -9.71
C ILE A 160 8.92 11.66 -9.24
N LEU A 161 8.81 10.48 -9.88
CA LEU A 161 9.64 9.32 -9.56
C LEU A 161 11.11 9.59 -9.88
N ILE A 162 11.39 10.15 -11.05
CA ILE A 162 12.76 10.48 -11.48
C ILE A 162 13.38 11.50 -10.52
N LYS A 163 12.68 12.60 -10.21
CA LYS A 163 13.17 13.63 -9.27
C LYS A 163 13.35 13.11 -7.86
N ALA A 164 12.43 12.26 -7.37
CA ALA A 164 12.60 11.58 -6.09
C ALA A 164 13.84 10.67 -6.10
N SER A 165 14.04 9.91 -7.18
CA SER A 165 15.18 9.01 -7.31
C SER A 165 16.51 9.77 -7.40
N LEU A 166 16.57 10.90 -8.13
CA LEU A 166 17.75 11.76 -8.18
C LEU A 166 18.08 12.37 -6.82
N TYR A 167 17.06 12.78 -6.07
CA TYR A 167 17.26 13.25 -4.70
C TYR A 167 17.82 12.14 -3.80
N GLU A 168 17.24 10.94 -3.80
CA GLU A 168 17.75 9.81 -3.01
C GLU A 168 19.18 9.40 -3.44
N ALA A 169 19.49 9.42 -4.75
CA ALA A 169 20.83 9.20 -5.27
C ALA A 169 21.84 10.24 -4.76
N SER A 170 21.43 11.51 -4.72
CA SER A 170 22.28 12.60 -4.20
C SER A 170 22.60 12.45 -2.71
N VAL A 171 21.65 11.89 -1.93
CA VAL A 171 21.87 11.56 -0.52
C VAL A 171 22.80 10.37 -0.37
N PHE A 172 22.61 9.32 -1.19
CA PHE A 172 23.48 8.15 -1.21
C PHE A 172 24.94 8.50 -1.56
N LEU A 173 25.12 9.29 -2.61
CA LEU A 173 26.44 9.74 -3.08
C LEU A 173 27.05 10.85 -2.21
N ASN A 174 26.38 11.24 -1.13
CA ASN A 174 26.81 12.32 -0.23
C ASN A 174 27.19 13.62 -0.99
N ARG A 175 26.40 14.00 -2.01
CA ARG A 175 26.60 15.23 -2.76
C ARG A 175 26.55 16.46 -1.85
N GLU A 176 27.08 17.58 -2.30
CA GLU A 176 27.09 18.83 -1.55
C GLU A 176 25.67 19.24 -1.11
N ALA A 177 25.59 19.91 0.04
CA ALA A 177 24.32 20.30 0.66
C ALA A 177 23.45 21.18 -0.25
N GLN A 178 24.06 22.05 -1.05
CA GLN A 178 23.36 22.89 -2.00
C GLN A 178 22.68 22.05 -3.09
N ALA A 179 23.41 21.14 -3.75
CA ALA A 179 22.87 20.26 -4.79
C ALA A 179 21.71 19.40 -4.26
N ARG A 180 21.85 18.86 -3.03
CA ARG A 180 20.76 18.11 -2.38
C ARG A 180 19.53 18.97 -2.11
N THR A 181 19.72 20.24 -1.74
CA THR A 181 18.62 21.18 -1.49
C THR A 181 17.88 21.53 -2.77
N GLU A 182 18.59 21.72 -3.88
CA GLU A 182 18.03 22.00 -5.20
C GLU A 182 17.20 20.82 -5.70
N LEU A 183 17.75 19.61 -5.67
CA LEU A 183 17.03 18.38 -6.06
C LEU A 183 15.81 18.10 -5.18
N ARG A 184 15.90 18.39 -3.89
CA ARG A 184 14.75 18.33 -2.99
C ARG A 184 13.68 19.35 -3.37
N GLY A 185 14.08 20.59 -3.69
CA GLY A 185 13.17 21.65 -4.14
C GLY A 185 12.43 21.28 -5.42
N ASP A 186 13.12 20.68 -6.37
CA ASP A 186 12.54 20.17 -7.61
C ASP A 186 11.53 19.07 -7.37
N TYR A 187 11.87 18.10 -6.51
CA TYR A 187 10.93 17.04 -6.08
C TYR A 187 9.69 17.64 -5.40
N GLU A 188 9.86 18.54 -4.44
CA GLU A 188 8.75 19.17 -3.72
C GLU A 188 7.85 20.02 -4.65
N ALA A 189 8.41 20.60 -5.72
CA ALA A 189 7.63 21.29 -6.73
C ALA A 189 6.71 20.33 -7.51
N GLU A 190 7.21 19.15 -7.90
CA GLU A 190 6.38 18.13 -8.55
C GLU A 190 5.33 17.55 -7.61
N VAL A 191 5.68 17.35 -6.33
CA VAL A 191 4.70 16.94 -5.32
C VAL A 191 3.53 17.91 -5.25
N ARG A 192 3.80 19.23 -5.21
CA ARG A 192 2.73 20.26 -5.16
C ARG A 192 1.80 20.19 -6.37
N LYS A 193 2.36 19.99 -7.58
CA LYS A 193 1.55 19.82 -8.80
C LYS A 193 0.65 18.60 -8.71
N LEU A 194 1.22 17.47 -8.30
CA LEU A 194 0.50 16.21 -8.21
C LEU A 194 -0.59 16.24 -7.14
N VAL A 195 -0.32 16.86 -5.98
CA VAL A 195 -1.34 17.04 -4.93
C VAL A 195 -2.50 17.89 -5.43
N ALA A 196 -2.21 18.97 -6.16
CA ALA A 196 -3.25 19.82 -6.75
C ALA A 196 -4.10 19.06 -7.79
N GLU A 197 -3.48 18.24 -8.63
CA GLU A 197 -4.18 17.39 -9.60
C GLU A 197 -5.07 16.36 -8.91
N VAL A 198 -4.56 15.68 -7.90
CA VAL A 198 -5.31 14.69 -7.11
C VAL A 198 -6.50 15.34 -6.42
N GLN A 199 -6.34 16.54 -5.84
CA GLN A 199 -7.42 17.27 -5.18
C GLN A 199 -8.51 17.70 -6.18
N SER A 200 -8.13 18.23 -7.35
CA SER A 200 -9.08 18.59 -8.40
C SER A 200 -9.92 17.41 -8.85
N ASN A 201 -9.29 16.25 -9.05
CA ASN A 201 -9.99 15.03 -9.44
C ASN A 201 -10.99 14.53 -8.37
N TYR A 202 -10.73 14.80 -7.09
CA TYR A 202 -11.70 14.46 -6.01
C TYR A 202 -12.87 15.43 -5.96
N GLU A 203 -12.66 16.70 -6.26
CA GLU A 203 -13.73 17.71 -6.28
C GLU A 203 -14.69 17.52 -7.46
N GLU A 204 -14.20 17.06 -8.62
CA GLU A 204 -15.03 16.76 -9.78
C GLU A 204 -15.91 15.50 -9.62
N LEU A 205 -15.61 14.65 -8.64
CA LEU A 205 -16.34 13.39 -8.37
C LEU A 205 -17.41 13.53 -7.28
N GLN A 206 -17.61 14.69 -6.69
CA GLN A 206 -18.64 15.01 -5.69
C GLN A 206 -19.79 15.79 -6.31
#